data_db247b462831ff236093c7d6ef6a082e
#
_entry.id   db247b462831ff236093c7d6ef6a082e
#
_cell.length_a   1.000
_cell.length_b   1.000
_cell.length_c   1.000
_cell.angle_alpha   90.00
_cell.angle_beta   90.00
_cell.angle_gamma   90.00
#
_symmetry.space_group_name_H-M   'P 1'
#
loop_
_entity.id
_entity.type
_entity.pdbx_description
1 polymer ?
#
loop_
_entity_poly.entity_id
_entity_poly.type
_entity_poly.pdbx_seq_one_letter_code
_entity_poly.pdbx_strand_id
1 'polypeptide(L)'
;MCGRYTLTADGEWIQLSFNLESVDGWGEPRYNIAPSQEVPVISDQGPQELSFMKWGLVPPWAKDPKSGSRMINARSETAAEKPSFRRAFKQRRCLIPADGYYEWAKQGKRKIPMYIRHAEQDIFAFAGLWESWRQPDGGWMNTCAILTTDANERIKPIHHRMAVILQPEDYALWLAPRELMPDEWLPLMTGPQPDQLHVFEVSTQVNSPANDNPMLIMPVNAQQQMLL
;
A
#
# COMPACT_ATOMS: atom_id res chain seq x y z
N MET A 1 -11.25 -0.42 2.75
CA MET A 1 -9.84 -0.27 3.25
C MET A 1 -8.95 -1.03 2.30
N CYS A 2 -7.88 -0.41 1.82
CA CYS A 2 -6.95 -1.05 0.90
C CYS A 2 -6.45 -2.39 1.49
N GLY A 3 -6.93 -3.49 0.96
CA GLY A 3 -6.61 -4.85 1.41
C GLY A 3 -6.05 -5.72 0.30
N ARG A 4 -5.80 -5.15 -0.86
CA ARG A 4 -5.23 -5.81 -2.03
C ARG A 4 -4.66 -4.78 -2.98
N TYR A 5 -3.44 -4.99 -3.48
CA TYR A 5 -2.82 -4.06 -4.42
C TYR A 5 -1.94 -4.77 -5.46
N THR A 6 -1.41 -4.02 -6.39
CA THR A 6 -0.54 -4.50 -7.46
C THR A 6 0.78 -3.74 -7.47
N LEU A 7 1.83 -4.43 -7.90
CA LEU A 7 3.07 -3.84 -8.35
C LEU A 7 3.57 -4.68 -9.52
N THR A 8 3.32 -4.21 -10.72
CA THR A 8 3.61 -4.94 -11.97
C THR A 8 4.82 -4.39 -12.71
N ALA A 9 5.36 -3.26 -12.23
CA ALA A 9 6.58 -2.67 -12.77
C ALA A 9 7.79 -3.59 -12.56
N ASP A 10 8.69 -3.60 -13.54
CA ASP A 10 9.98 -4.28 -13.41
C ASP A 10 10.93 -3.56 -12.47
N GLY A 11 12.05 -4.22 -12.13
CA GLY A 11 13.02 -3.68 -11.17
C GLY A 11 13.68 -2.39 -11.65
N GLU A 12 13.98 -2.27 -12.93
CA GLU A 12 14.60 -1.07 -13.50
C GLU A 12 13.66 0.14 -13.37
N TRP A 13 12.37 -0.04 -13.66
CA TRP A 13 11.38 1.01 -13.53
C TRP A 13 11.15 1.43 -12.06
N ILE A 14 11.13 0.47 -11.13
CA ILE A 14 11.06 0.75 -9.69
C ILE A 14 12.30 1.53 -9.25
N GLN A 15 13.49 1.10 -9.65
CA GLN A 15 14.76 1.73 -9.31
C GLN A 15 14.80 3.20 -9.76
N LEU A 16 14.41 3.45 -11.00
CA LEU A 16 14.36 4.80 -11.56
C LEU A 16 13.29 5.68 -10.88
N SER A 17 12.07 5.15 -10.68
CA SER A 17 10.94 5.90 -10.13
C SER A 17 11.17 6.37 -8.69
N PHE A 18 11.94 5.60 -7.91
CA PHE A 18 12.22 5.92 -6.50
C PHE A 18 13.67 6.31 -6.24
N ASN A 19 14.48 6.47 -7.30
CA ASN A 19 15.90 6.81 -7.23
C ASN A 19 16.66 5.90 -6.25
N LEU A 20 16.50 4.57 -6.41
CA LEU A 20 17.14 3.56 -5.57
C LEU A 20 18.51 3.17 -6.09
N GLU A 21 19.41 2.79 -5.19
CA GLU A 21 20.73 2.23 -5.52
C GLU A 21 20.60 0.76 -5.93
N SER A 22 19.68 0.02 -5.29
CA SER A 22 19.41 -1.40 -5.57
C SER A 22 17.94 -1.75 -5.39
N VAL A 23 17.49 -2.73 -6.17
CA VAL A 23 16.19 -3.39 -6.07
C VAL A 23 16.34 -4.91 -5.87
N ASP A 24 17.40 -5.31 -5.22
CA ASP A 24 17.71 -6.72 -4.97
C ASP A 24 16.53 -7.42 -4.27
N GLY A 25 16.25 -8.64 -4.74
CA GLY A 25 15.12 -9.43 -4.24
C GLY A 25 13.76 -9.10 -4.88
N TRP A 26 13.64 -8.04 -5.68
CA TRP A 26 12.46 -7.86 -6.53
C TRP A 26 12.54 -8.83 -7.72
N GLY A 27 11.45 -9.56 -7.95
CA GLY A 27 11.37 -10.61 -8.96
C GLY A 27 10.29 -10.32 -10.00
N GLU A 28 9.29 -11.18 -10.03
CA GLU A 28 8.22 -11.12 -11.02
C GLU A 28 7.14 -10.08 -10.67
N PRO A 29 6.46 -9.51 -11.69
CA PRO A 29 5.30 -8.66 -11.50
C PRO A 29 4.22 -9.32 -10.64
N ARG A 30 3.61 -8.56 -9.74
CA ARG A 30 2.58 -9.04 -8.84
C ARG A 30 1.27 -8.30 -9.04
N TYR A 31 0.25 -9.03 -9.43
CA TYR A 31 -1.08 -8.51 -9.79
C TYR A 31 -2.10 -8.64 -8.65
N ASN A 32 -1.74 -9.28 -7.53
CA ASN A 32 -2.69 -9.59 -6.47
C ASN A 32 -2.03 -9.74 -5.09
N ILE A 33 -1.30 -8.72 -4.67
CA ILE A 33 -0.61 -8.69 -3.37
C ILE A 33 -1.66 -8.62 -2.25
N ALA A 34 -1.58 -9.55 -1.32
CA ALA A 34 -2.52 -9.72 -0.20
C ALA A 34 -1.85 -9.52 1.17
N PRO A 35 -2.62 -9.18 2.22
CA PRO A 35 -2.12 -9.11 3.58
C PRO A 35 -1.39 -10.38 4.02
N SER A 36 -0.44 -10.22 4.91
CA SER A 36 0.47 -11.25 5.44
C SER A 36 1.54 -11.75 4.48
N GLN A 37 1.55 -11.31 3.24
CA GLN A 37 2.66 -11.53 2.31
C GLN A 37 3.80 -10.53 2.57
N GLU A 38 5.01 -10.86 2.15
CA GLU A 38 6.11 -9.93 2.07
C GLU A 38 5.91 -8.98 0.88
N VAL A 39 6.16 -7.71 1.13
CA VAL A 39 5.96 -6.61 0.17
C VAL A 39 7.18 -5.71 0.12
N PRO A 40 7.50 -5.14 -1.04
CA PRO A 40 8.59 -4.20 -1.17
C PRO A 40 8.28 -2.91 -0.42
N VAL A 41 9.31 -2.40 0.26
CA VAL A 41 9.23 -1.20 1.11
C VAL A 41 10.52 -0.40 0.95
N ILE A 42 10.39 0.92 0.88
CA ILE A 42 11.49 1.87 0.92
C ILE A 42 11.39 2.61 2.25
N SER A 43 12.44 2.58 3.05
CA SER A 43 12.47 3.21 4.38
C SER A 43 13.74 4.05 4.57
N ASP A 44 13.74 4.85 5.63
CA ASP A 44 14.87 5.68 6.04
C ASP A 44 16.03 4.89 6.69
N GLN A 45 15.90 3.58 6.84
CA GLN A 45 16.90 2.73 7.52
C GLN A 45 17.81 2.01 6.53
N GLY A 46 18.76 2.73 6.01
CA GLY A 46 19.80 2.17 5.16
C GLY A 46 19.99 2.95 3.87
N PRO A 47 20.80 2.45 2.94
CA PRO A 47 20.92 3.01 1.62
C PRO A 47 19.55 3.01 0.93
N GLN A 48 19.42 3.78 -0.13
CA GLN A 48 18.19 3.86 -0.94
C GLN A 48 17.96 2.51 -1.65
N GLU A 49 17.57 1.52 -0.86
CA GLU A 49 17.39 0.13 -1.29
C GLU A 49 15.96 -0.33 -1.05
N LEU A 50 15.53 -1.26 -1.88
CA LEU A 50 14.28 -1.96 -1.68
C LEU A 50 14.46 -3.00 -0.57
N SER A 51 13.66 -2.92 0.48
CA SER A 51 13.58 -3.93 1.52
C SER A 51 12.25 -4.68 1.46
N PHE A 52 12.14 -5.82 2.15
CA PHE A 52 10.91 -6.59 2.18
C PHE A 52 10.37 -6.69 3.60
N MET A 53 9.09 -6.39 3.76
CA MET A 53 8.42 -6.41 5.05
C MET A 53 7.07 -7.13 4.94
N LYS A 54 6.67 -7.80 5.99
CA LYS A 54 5.37 -8.46 6.04
C LYS A 54 4.24 -7.43 6.16
N TRP A 55 3.27 -7.47 5.26
CA TRP A 55 2.13 -6.57 5.31
C TRP A 55 1.14 -6.98 6.41
N GLY A 56 1.05 -6.15 7.41
CA GLY A 56 0.29 -6.33 8.64
C GLY A 56 1.19 -6.02 9.85
N LEU A 57 1.21 -4.73 10.26
CA LEU A 57 2.09 -4.19 11.27
C LEU A 57 1.89 -4.91 12.62
N VAL A 58 2.98 -5.40 13.19
CA VAL A 58 3.02 -6.00 14.52
C VAL A 58 3.71 -5.02 15.48
N PRO A 59 2.98 -4.44 16.45
CA PRO A 59 3.61 -3.56 17.43
C PRO A 59 4.70 -4.27 18.23
N PRO A 60 5.79 -3.58 18.64
CA PRO A 60 6.93 -4.23 19.30
C PRO A 60 6.56 -4.94 20.62
N TRP A 61 5.49 -4.51 21.26
CA TRP A 61 4.97 -5.09 22.51
C TRP A 61 3.97 -6.24 22.30
N ALA A 62 3.61 -6.56 21.06
CA ALA A 62 2.65 -7.62 20.78
C ALA A 62 3.22 -8.99 21.18
N LYS A 63 2.40 -9.80 21.86
CA LYS A 63 2.76 -11.17 22.25
C LYS A 63 2.61 -12.17 21.12
N ASP A 64 1.73 -11.89 20.15
CA ASP A 64 1.42 -12.77 19.02
C ASP A 64 1.49 -11.98 17.71
N PRO A 65 2.32 -12.43 16.76
CA PRO A 65 2.44 -11.81 15.43
C PRO A 65 1.14 -11.88 14.61
N LYS A 66 0.20 -12.75 14.95
CA LYS A 66 -1.13 -12.82 14.32
C LYS A 66 -1.93 -11.52 14.50
N SER A 67 -1.57 -10.67 15.49
CA SER A 67 -2.17 -9.35 15.66
C SER A 67 -2.01 -8.46 14.41
N GLY A 68 -0.94 -8.64 13.63
CA GLY A 68 -0.68 -7.91 12.39
C GLY A 68 -1.79 -8.08 11.34
N SER A 69 -2.47 -9.23 11.29
CA SER A 69 -3.56 -9.46 10.32
C SER A 69 -4.71 -8.45 10.40
N ARG A 70 -4.87 -7.77 11.54
CA ARG A 70 -5.86 -6.72 11.80
C ARG A 70 -5.30 -5.31 11.66
N MET A 71 -3.99 -5.18 11.42
CA MET A 71 -3.25 -3.92 11.35
C MET A 71 -2.58 -3.75 9.98
N ILE A 72 -3.28 -4.15 8.91
CA ILE A 72 -2.83 -3.96 7.52
C ILE A 72 -2.92 -2.49 7.09
N ASN A 73 -3.79 -1.72 7.77
CA ASN A 73 -4.00 -0.30 7.53
C ASN A 73 -3.98 0.49 8.85
N ALA A 74 -3.49 1.72 8.78
CA ALA A 74 -3.57 2.70 9.84
C ALA A 74 -4.36 3.92 9.35
N ARG A 75 -5.29 4.44 10.17
CA ARG A 75 -6.02 5.66 9.83
C ARG A 75 -5.15 6.88 10.07
N SER A 76 -4.96 7.72 9.06
CA SER A 76 -4.12 8.92 9.15
C SER A 76 -4.53 9.85 10.30
N GLU A 77 -5.82 10.00 10.53
CA GLU A 77 -6.40 10.88 11.56
C GLU A 77 -6.02 10.47 12.99
N THR A 78 -5.66 9.22 13.21
CA THR A 78 -5.40 8.70 14.55
C THR A 78 -4.06 7.95 14.67
N ALA A 79 -3.32 7.80 13.58
CA ALA A 79 -2.06 7.04 13.58
C ALA A 79 -1.01 7.66 14.50
N ALA A 80 -0.94 8.99 14.58
CA ALA A 80 -0.02 9.71 15.46
C ALA A 80 -0.29 9.50 16.96
N GLU A 81 -1.50 9.07 17.33
CA GLU A 81 -1.95 8.96 18.73
C GLU A 81 -2.06 7.51 19.20
N LYS A 82 -2.55 6.61 18.31
CA LYS A 82 -2.83 5.22 18.68
C LYS A 82 -1.58 4.45 19.10
N PRO A 83 -1.61 3.74 20.23
CA PRO A 83 -0.46 3.00 20.75
C PRO A 83 0.19 2.04 19.75
N SER A 84 -0.60 1.45 18.84
CA SER A 84 -0.11 0.52 17.82
C SER A 84 0.70 1.19 16.71
N PHE A 85 0.48 2.48 16.45
CA PHE A 85 1.04 3.18 15.28
C PHE A 85 1.88 4.41 15.65
N ARG A 86 1.63 5.05 16.80
CA ARG A 86 2.24 6.35 17.16
C ARG A 86 3.77 6.35 17.09
N ARG A 87 4.41 5.23 17.49
CA ARG A 87 5.87 5.12 17.44
C ARG A 87 6.35 5.06 16.00
N ALA A 88 5.72 4.20 15.19
CA ALA A 88 6.04 4.08 13.78
C ALA A 88 5.79 5.39 13.03
N PHE A 89 4.69 6.07 13.32
CA PHE A 89 4.36 7.38 12.73
C PHE A 89 5.43 8.44 12.99
N LYS A 90 6.01 8.43 14.20
CA LYS A 90 7.06 9.38 14.57
C LYS A 90 8.42 9.06 13.95
N GLN A 91 8.78 7.78 13.84
CA GLN A 91 10.18 7.36 13.65
C GLN A 91 10.39 6.30 12.57
N ARG A 92 9.34 5.68 12.03
CA ARG A 92 9.42 4.52 11.13
C ARG A 92 8.41 4.63 10.01
N ARG A 93 8.53 5.68 9.24
CA ARG A 93 7.73 5.87 8.04
C ARG A 93 8.41 5.18 6.87
N CYS A 94 7.61 4.79 5.90
CA CYS A 94 8.11 4.13 4.69
C CYS A 94 7.23 4.45 3.49
N LEU A 95 7.75 4.20 2.30
CA LEU A 95 7.00 4.14 1.06
C LEU A 95 6.71 2.67 0.75
N ILE A 96 5.51 2.37 0.30
CA ILE A 96 5.13 1.06 -0.21
C ILE A 96 4.82 1.23 -1.70
N PRO A 97 5.74 0.84 -2.61
CA PRO A 97 5.55 0.95 -4.04
C PRO A 97 4.31 0.18 -4.53
N ALA A 98 3.56 0.77 -5.44
CA ALA A 98 2.38 0.19 -6.05
C ALA A 98 2.09 0.85 -7.40
N ASP A 99 1.32 0.19 -8.26
CA ASP A 99 0.80 0.74 -9.52
C ASP A 99 -0.74 0.70 -9.59
N GLY A 100 -1.38 0.06 -8.61
CA GLY A 100 -2.82 0.06 -8.44
C GLY A 100 -3.26 -0.71 -7.20
N TYR A 101 -4.54 -0.59 -6.86
CA TYR A 101 -5.12 -1.33 -5.76
C TYR A 101 -6.58 -1.68 -6.02
N TYR A 102 -7.11 -2.63 -5.24
CA TYR A 102 -8.47 -3.09 -5.36
C TYR A 102 -9.31 -2.67 -4.17
N GLU A 103 -10.56 -2.31 -4.47
CA GLU A 103 -11.63 -2.15 -3.49
C GLU A 103 -12.92 -2.82 -4.01
N TRP A 104 -13.83 -3.13 -3.10
CA TRP A 104 -15.05 -3.86 -3.44
C TRP A 104 -16.29 -2.99 -3.24
N ALA A 105 -16.89 -2.57 -4.36
CA ALA A 105 -18.16 -1.87 -4.34
C ALA A 105 -19.29 -2.81 -3.91
N LYS A 106 -20.18 -2.33 -3.05
CA LYS A 106 -21.38 -3.07 -2.64
C LYS A 106 -22.53 -2.78 -3.61
N GLN A 107 -23.02 -3.83 -4.27
CA GLN A 107 -24.22 -3.76 -5.09
C GLN A 107 -25.24 -4.79 -4.59
N GLY A 108 -26.14 -4.36 -3.73
CA GLY A 108 -27.03 -5.26 -3.00
C GLY A 108 -26.25 -6.26 -2.14
N LYS A 109 -26.39 -7.56 -2.45
CA LYS A 109 -25.67 -8.65 -1.75
C LYS A 109 -24.31 -8.98 -2.40
N ARG A 110 -24.00 -8.40 -3.54
CA ARG A 110 -22.76 -8.69 -4.29
C ARG A 110 -21.68 -7.69 -3.90
N LYS A 111 -20.42 -8.16 -3.98
CA LYS A 111 -19.22 -7.33 -3.89
C LYS A 111 -18.54 -7.37 -5.25
N ILE A 112 -18.47 -6.22 -5.89
CA ILE A 112 -17.88 -6.05 -7.22
C ILE A 112 -16.46 -5.52 -7.04
N PRO A 113 -15.43 -6.24 -7.50
CA PRO A 113 -14.07 -5.75 -7.40
C PRO A 113 -13.84 -4.62 -8.41
N MET A 114 -13.33 -3.52 -7.89
CA MET A 114 -12.95 -2.34 -8.64
C MET A 114 -11.43 -2.20 -8.56
N TYR A 115 -10.78 -2.01 -9.70
CA TYR A 115 -9.35 -1.68 -9.77
C TYR A 115 -9.20 -0.17 -9.84
N ILE A 116 -8.28 0.35 -9.07
CA ILE A 116 -8.03 1.77 -8.91
C ILE A 116 -6.55 2.00 -9.19
N ARG A 117 -6.23 2.86 -10.15
CA ARG A 117 -4.87 3.27 -10.47
C ARG A 117 -4.77 4.78 -10.60
N HIS A 118 -3.56 5.32 -10.47
CA HIS A 118 -3.33 6.74 -10.76
C HIS A 118 -3.46 7.00 -12.26
N ALA A 119 -3.97 8.18 -12.63
CA ALA A 119 -4.24 8.53 -14.03
C ALA A 119 -2.96 8.84 -14.81
N GLU A 120 -1.98 9.45 -14.15
CA GLU A 120 -0.77 9.99 -14.75
C GLU A 120 0.51 9.28 -14.29
N GLN A 121 0.47 8.58 -13.14
CA GLN A 121 1.61 7.86 -12.58
C GLN A 121 1.43 6.36 -12.80
N ASP A 122 2.32 5.78 -13.60
CA ASP A 122 2.34 4.32 -13.81
C ASP A 122 2.76 3.58 -12.54
N ILE A 123 3.56 4.22 -11.70
CA ILE A 123 3.97 3.72 -10.38
C ILE A 123 3.89 4.87 -9.37
N PHE A 124 3.46 4.57 -8.16
CA PHE A 124 3.34 5.51 -7.05
C PHE A 124 3.71 4.84 -5.73
N ALA A 125 3.73 5.59 -4.63
CA ALA A 125 3.89 5.01 -3.30
C ALA A 125 2.70 5.29 -2.40
N PHE A 126 2.26 4.27 -1.68
CA PHE A 126 1.44 4.49 -0.50
C PHE A 126 2.31 5.04 0.64
N ALA A 127 1.77 5.98 1.41
CA ALA A 127 2.33 6.32 2.71
C ALA A 127 2.22 5.10 3.64
N GLY A 128 3.34 4.63 4.14
CA GLY A 128 3.42 3.46 4.99
C GLY A 128 4.03 3.75 6.36
N LEU A 129 3.74 2.87 7.29
CA LEU A 129 4.39 2.78 8.60
C LEU A 129 4.98 1.39 8.74
N TRP A 130 6.12 1.26 9.43
CA TRP A 130 6.71 -0.03 9.67
C TRP A 130 7.14 -0.20 11.13
N GLU A 131 7.28 -1.45 11.56
CA GLU A 131 7.79 -1.82 12.88
C GLU A 131 8.60 -3.10 12.81
N SER A 132 9.60 -3.18 13.69
CA SER A 132 10.38 -4.38 13.91
C SER A 132 9.89 -5.07 15.17
N TRP A 133 9.48 -6.32 15.03
CA TRP A 133 9.00 -7.15 16.12
C TRP A 133 9.99 -8.28 16.43
N ARG A 134 10.32 -8.45 17.72
CA ARG A 134 11.26 -9.50 18.13
C ARG A 134 10.54 -10.85 18.24
N GLN A 135 11.00 -11.81 17.47
CA GLN A 135 10.48 -13.17 17.48
C GLN A 135 10.91 -13.93 18.73
N PRO A 136 10.16 -14.98 19.14
CA PRO A 136 10.51 -15.79 20.29
C PRO A 136 11.87 -16.50 20.18
N ASP A 137 12.30 -16.80 18.94
CA ASP A 137 13.62 -17.38 18.62
C ASP A 137 14.78 -16.38 18.67
N GLY A 138 14.47 -15.09 18.94
CA GLY A 138 15.45 -14.01 19.02
C GLY A 138 15.66 -13.27 17.70
N GLY A 139 15.08 -13.73 16.59
CA GLY A 139 15.10 -13.05 15.29
C GLY A 139 14.26 -11.78 15.27
N TRP A 140 14.35 -11.01 14.19
CA TRP A 140 13.54 -9.83 13.94
C TRP A 140 12.63 -10.03 12.73
N MET A 141 11.39 -9.58 12.83
CA MET A 141 10.44 -9.56 11.74
C MET A 141 9.99 -8.12 11.51
N ASN A 142 10.32 -7.59 10.34
CA ASN A 142 9.85 -6.27 9.91
C ASN A 142 8.46 -6.38 9.30
N THR A 143 7.57 -5.48 9.70
CA THR A 143 6.17 -5.48 9.30
C THR A 143 5.72 -4.07 8.96
N CYS A 144 4.78 -3.93 8.02
CA CYS A 144 4.30 -2.63 7.58
C CYS A 144 2.78 -2.53 7.53
N ALA A 145 2.27 -1.31 7.50
CA ALA A 145 0.86 -0.98 7.30
C ALA A 145 0.73 0.21 6.35
N ILE A 146 -0.33 0.23 5.54
CA ILE A 146 -0.66 1.33 4.64
C ILE A 146 -1.48 2.37 5.41
N LEU A 147 -1.16 3.65 5.27
CA LEU A 147 -2.00 4.74 5.76
C LEU A 147 -3.24 4.91 4.88
N THR A 148 -4.36 5.19 5.53
CA THR A 148 -5.64 5.45 4.85
C THR A 148 -6.25 6.73 5.35
N THR A 149 -6.97 7.42 4.47
CA THR A 149 -7.72 8.64 4.75
C THR A 149 -9.18 8.49 4.32
N ASP A 150 -10.02 9.49 4.55
CA ASP A 150 -11.38 9.50 4.05
C ASP A 150 -11.39 9.51 2.52
N ALA A 151 -12.33 8.75 1.95
CA ALA A 151 -12.44 8.63 0.50
C ALA A 151 -12.88 9.94 -0.15
N ASN A 152 -12.24 10.30 -1.25
CA ASN A 152 -12.68 11.38 -2.12
C ASN A 152 -13.97 11.02 -2.88
N GLU A 153 -14.57 11.95 -3.60
CA GLU A 153 -15.84 11.77 -4.33
C GLU A 153 -15.79 10.61 -5.35
N ARG A 154 -14.62 10.28 -5.89
CA ARG A 154 -14.45 9.17 -6.85
C ARG A 154 -14.50 7.80 -6.19
N ILE A 155 -13.95 7.67 -4.99
CA ILE A 155 -13.84 6.41 -4.26
C ILE A 155 -15.01 6.19 -3.30
N LYS A 156 -15.62 7.25 -2.79
CA LYS A 156 -16.72 7.19 -1.82
C LYS A 156 -17.89 6.28 -2.18
N PRO A 157 -18.32 6.15 -3.47
CA PRO A 157 -19.35 5.18 -3.86
C PRO A 157 -18.91 3.71 -3.70
N ILE A 158 -17.61 3.44 -3.65
CA ILE A 158 -17.03 2.09 -3.56
C ILE A 158 -16.75 1.76 -2.10
N HIS A 159 -16.01 2.65 -1.42
CA HIS A 159 -15.62 2.49 -0.03
C HIS A 159 -15.46 3.86 0.64
N HIS A 160 -15.75 3.95 1.95
CA HIS A 160 -15.63 5.20 2.73
C HIS A 160 -14.19 5.61 3.06
N ARG A 161 -13.21 4.74 2.79
CA ARG A 161 -11.76 5.01 2.96
C ARG A 161 -11.01 4.77 1.67
N MET A 162 -9.89 5.47 1.48
CA MET A 162 -8.92 5.22 0.42
C MET A 162 -7.50 5.21 0.99
N ALA A 163 -6.54 4.63 0.27
CA ALA A 163 -5.13 4.68 0.62
C ALA A 163 -4.58 6.10 0.45
N VAL A 164 -3.65 6.49 1.30
CA VAL A 164 -2.87 7.72 1.12
C VAL A 164 -1.78 7.42 0.09
N ILE A 165 -1.89 8.04 -1.08
CA ILE A 165 -0.88 8.02 -2.13
C ILE A 165 -0.10 9.33 -2.02
N LEU A 166 1.20 9.24 -1.87
CA LEU A 166 2.08 10.40 -1.80
C LEU A 166 2.47 10.87 -3.21
N GLN A 167 2.69 12.17 -3.35
CA GLN A 167 3.31 12.71 -4.55
C GLN A 167 4.84 12.49 -4.49
N PRO A 168 5.53 12.31 -5.64
CA PRO A 168 6.97 12.09 -5.66
C PRO A 168 7.79 13.15 -4.92
N GLU A 169 7.39 14.41 -4.98
CA GLU A 169 8.01 15.54 -4.27
C GLU A 169 7.93 15.42 -2.74
N ASP A 170 6.98 14.65 -2.23
CA ASP A 170 6.75 14.46 -0.79
C ASP A 170 7.51 13.27 -0.20
N TYR A 171 8.10 12.41 -1.04
CA TYR A 171 8.77 11.19 -0.57
C TYR A 171 9.90 11.49 0.40
N ALA A 172 10.75 12.46 0.09
CA ALA A 172 11.88 12.83 0.94
C ALA A 172 11.42 13.39 2.29
N LEU A 173 10.35 14.20 2.31
CA LEU A 173 9.76 14.72 3.54
C LEU A 173 9.16 13.57 4.36
N TRP A 174 8.39 12.67 3.73
CA TRP A 174 7.78 11.54 4.42
C TRP A 174 8.82 10.60 5.04
N LEU A 175 9.93 10.35 4.36
CA LEU A 175 11.04 9.50 4.83
C LEU A 175 12.04 10.22 5.74
N ALA A 176 11.89 11.51 6.00
CA ALA A 176 12.87 12.25 6.82
C ALA A 176 13.08 11.56 8.18
N PRO A 177 14.35 11.31 8.61
CA PRO A 177 14.67 10.55 9.82
C PRO A 177 14.47 11.41 11.10
N ARG A 178 13.34 12.08 11.20
CA ARG A 178 12.93 12.93 12.33
C ARG A 178 11.43 12.89 12.51
N GLU A 179 10.95 13.30 13.66
CA GLU A 179 9.51 13.54 13.85
C GLU A 179 9.06 14.70 12.95
N LEU A 180 7.95 14.50 12.24
CA LEU A 180 7.32 15.55 11.44
C LEU A 180 6.33 16.34 12.31
N MET A 181 6.31 17.64 12.14
CA MET A 181 5.32 18.50 12.80
C MET A 181 3.95 18.39 12.10
N PRO A 182 2.84 18.69 12.78
CA PRO A 182 1.50 18.57 12.21
C PRO A 182 1.30 19.34 10.89
N ASP A 183 1.87 20.53 10.76
CA ASP A 183 1.81 21.36 9.56
C ASP A 183 2.60 20.76 8.37
N GLU A 184 3.57 19.87 8.65
CA GLU A 184 4.33 19.16 7.62
C GLU A 184 3.61 17.91 7.12
N TRP A 185 3.02 17.10 8.02
CA TRP A 185 2.44 15.81 7.62
C TRP A 185 0.94 15.85 7.31
N LEU A 186 0.17 16.80 7.88
CA LEU A 186 -1.27 16.90 7.60
C LEU A 186 -1.60 17.08 6.11
N PRO A 187 -0.88 17.94 5.35
CA PRO A 187 -1.11 18.08 3.91
C PRO A 187 -0.91 16.77 3.14
N LEU A 188 0.02 15.91 3.57
CA LEU A 188 0.32 14.62 2.93
C LEU A 188 -0.81 13.60 3.07
N MET A 189 -1.72 13.78 4.04
CA MET A 189 -2.78 12.82 4.36
C MET A 189 -4.05 13.01 3.53
N THR A 190 -4.07 13.92 2.58
CA THR A 190 -5.27 14.21 1.78
C THR A 190 -5.56 13.16 0.70
N GLY A 191 -4.55 12.40 0.28
CA GLY A 191 -4.65 11.45 -0.83
C GLY A 191 -4.85 12.12 -2.20
N PRO A 192 -4.95 11.33 -3.29
CA PRO A 192 -5.07 11.85 -4.65
C PRO A 192 -6.42 12.52 -4.89
N GLN A 193 -6.44 13.49 -5.81
CA GLN A 193 -7.68 14.14 -6.23
C GLN A 193 -8.56 13.18 -7.07
N PRO A 194 -9.89 13.41 -7.17
CA PRO A 194 -10.80 12.51 -7.88
C PRO A 194 -10.44 12.26 -9.35
N ASP A 195 -9.97 13.28 -10.06
CA ASP A 195 -9.56 13.25 -11.46
C ASP A 195 -8.22 12.55 -11.69
N GLN A 196 -7.41 12.44 -10.66
CA GLN A 196 -6.15 11.68 -10.69
C GLN A 196 -6.36 10.16 -10.60
N LEU A 197 -7.60 9.67 -10.48
CA LEU A 197 -7.88 8.26 -10.32
C LEU A 197 -8.70 7.69 -11.48
N HIS A 198 -8.19 6.63 -12.10
CA HIS A 198 -8.94 5.74 -12.97
C HIS A 198 -9.51 4.58 -12.15
N VAL A 199 -10.81 4.33 -12.33
CA VAL A 199 -11.55 3.30 -11.56
C VAL A 199 -12.42 2.50 -12.53
N PHE A 200 -12.27 1.17 -12.52
CA PHE A 200 -13.08 0.29 -13.37
C PHE A 200 -13.25 -1.10 -12.73
N GLU A 201 -14.31 -1.79 -13.15
CA GLU A 201 -14.63 -3.15 -12.72
C GLU A 201 -13.67 -4.17 -13.33
N VAL A 202 -13.23 -5.13 -12.51
CA VAL A 202 -12.36 -6.24 -12.92
C VAL A 202 -12.97 -7.59 -12.55
N SER A 203 -12.33 -8.67 -13.02
CA SER A 203 -12.79 -10.04 -12.77
C SER A 203 -12.82 -10.39 -11.28
N THR A 204 -13.86 -11.12 -10.88
CA THR A 204 -13.97 -11.70 -9.53
C THR A 204 -12.88 -12.72 -9.20
N GLN A 205 -12.07 -13.13 -10.16
CA GLN A 205 -10.90 -13.98 -9.92
C GLN A 205 -9.92 -13.34 -8.93
N VAL A 206 -9.87 -12.01 -8.86
CA VAL A 206 -9.05 -11.27 -7.87
C VAL A 206 -9.42 -11.60 -6.41
N ASN A 207 -10.60 -12.12 -6.15
CA ASN A 207 -11.03 -12.47 -4.79
C ASN A 207 -10.13 -13.54 -4.16
N SER A 208 -9.56 -14.44 -4.95
CA SER A 208 -8.61 -15.45 -4.50
C SER A 208 -7.18 -14.92 -4.58
N PRO A 209 -6.43 -14.80 -3.46
CA PRO A 209 -5.01 -14.43 -3.50
C PRO A 209 -4.10 -15.42 -4.24
N ALA A 210 -4.59 -16.62 -4.54
CA ALA A 210 -3.86 -17.61 -5.34
C ALA A 210 -3.83 -17.27 -6.82
N ASN A 211 -4.74 -16.41 -7.29
CA ASN A 211 -4.70 -15.89 -8.64
C ASN A 211 -3.79 -14.66 -8.66
N ASP A 212 -2.73 -14.72 -9.46
CA ASP A 212 -1.77 -13.63 -9.64
C ASP A 212 -1.32 -13.60 -11.10
N ASN A 213 -2.02 -12.82 -11.94
CA ASN A 213 -1.76 -12.77 -13.39
C ASN A 213 -2.31 -11.46 -13.99
N PRO A 214 -1.84 -11.07 -15.23
CA PRO A 214 -2.22 -9.81 -15.88
C PRO A 214 -3.72 -9.61 -16.12
N MET A 215 -4.50 -10.70 -16.24
CA MET A 215 -5.94 -10.59 -16.50
C MET A 215 -6.69 -9.93 -15.34
N LEU A 216 -6.14 -9.92 -14.14
CA LEU A 216 -6.77 -9.37 -12.94
C LEU A 216 -6.90 -7.85 -12.97
N ILE A 217 -6.04 -7.16 -13.71
CA ILE A 217 -6.06 -5.69 -13.86
C ILE A 217 -6.74 -5.22 -15.15
N MET A 218 -7.31 -6.14 -15.91
CA MET A 218 -8.04 -5.81 -17.15
C MET A 218 -9.52 -5.51 -16.86
N PRO A 219 -10.09 -4.46 -17.46
CA PRO A 219 -11.52 -4.21 -17.39
C PRO A 219 -12.34 -5.41 -17.86
N VAL A 220 -13.46 -5.71 -17.20
CA VAL A 220 -14.34 -6.85 -17.56
C VAL A 220 -14.78 -6.80 -19.01
N ASN A 221 -15.12 -5.61 -19.54
CA ASN A 221 -15.54 -5.44 -20.94
C ASN A 221 -14.41 -5.78 -21.94
N ALA A 222 -13.15 -5.47 -21.61
CA ALA A 222 -12.01 -5.81 -22.45
C ALA A 222 -11.74 -7.32 -22.44
N GLN A 223 -11.91 -7.99 -21.28
CA GLN A 223 -11.76 -9.44 -21.19
C GLN A 223 -12.78 -10.20 -22.04
N GLN A 224 -14.02 -9.71 -22.13
CA GLN A 224 -15.07 -10.33 -22.97
C GLN A 224 -14.74 -10.24 -24.47
N GLN A 225 -14.08 -9.17 -24.92
CA GLN A 225 -13.67 -9.00 -26.32
C GLN A 225 -12.51 -9.91 -26.74
N MET A 226 -11.66 -10.34 -25.80
CA MET A 226 -10.53 -11.25 -26.09
C MET A 226 -10.96 -12.72 -26.18
N LEU A 227 -12.16 -13.07 -25.76
CA LEU A 227 -12.71 -14.45 -25.78
C LEU A 227 -13.63 -14.73 -26.96
N LEU A 228 -13.86 -13.76 -27.86
CA LEU A 228 -14.60 -13.84 -29.10
C LEU A 228 -13.66 -13.89 -30.31
#